data_bad3998e4ea8c7c8f0f403329783c911
#
_entry.id   bad3998e4ea8c7c8f0f403329783c911
#
_cell.length_a   1.000
_cell.length_b   1.000
_cell.length_c   1.000
_cell.angle_alpha   90.00
_cell.angle_beta   90.00
_cell.angle_gamma   90.00
#
_symmetry.space_group_name_H-M   'P 1'
#
loop_
_entity.id
_entity.type
_entity.pdbx_description
1 polymer ?
#
loop_
_entity_poly.entity_id
_entity_poly.type
_entity_poly.pdbx_seq_one_letter_code
_entity_poly.pdbx_strand_id
1 'polypeptide(L)'
;FLRCLNFLEMPDRGEVRVAGEVVQIKEKRHGRREAGSLRQIQRVRSKLSMVFQNFNLWQHMSVMQNLIEAPTQVLKVPKAEAMERAAALLHKVGLYERRDYYPNQLSGGQQQRVAIARALAMEPDALLFDEPTSALDPELVGDVLRLMQELAAEGRTMVVVTHEMGFAREVSTHVMFLHQGQIEEEGRPEKLFFHSDSERVRQFLSNSLKG
;
A
#
# COMPACT_ATOMS: atom_id res chain seq x y z
N PHE A 1 6.03 9.39 -6.20
CA PHE A 1 7.11 8.57 -5.64
C PHE A 1 6.67 7.11 -5.44
N LEU A 2 5.63 6.84 -4.63
CA LEU A 2 5.19 5.46 -4.31
C LEU A 2 4.90 4.63 -5.57
N ARG A 3 4.24 5.20 -6.57
CA ARG A 3 3.93 4.55 -7.85
C ARG A 3 5.15 4.22 -8.70
N CYS A 4 6.28 4.87 -8.46
CA CYS A 4 7.54 4.54 -9.13
C CYS A 4 8.17 3.26 -8.54
N LEU A 5 7.93 2.94 -7.26
CA LEU A 5 8.50 1.75 -6.61
C LEU A 5 7.98 0.45 -7.24
N ASN A 6 6.70 0.42 -7.66
CA ASN A 6 6.11 -0.74 -8.34
C ASN A 6 5.96 -0.55 -9.86
N PHE A 7 6.58 0.50 -10.42
CA PHE A 7 6.58 0.82 -11.85
C PHE A 7 5.18 1.03 -12.46
N LEU A 8 4.21 1.48 -11.68
CA LEU A 8 2.97 2.04 -12.24
C LEU A 8 3.27 3.36 -12.96
N GLU A 9 4.24 4.11 -12.44
CA GLU A 9 4.85 5.26 -13.11
C GLU A 9 6.35 5.00 -13.29
N MET A 10 6.89 5.36 -14.44
CA MET A 10 8.31 5.16 -14.72
C MET A 10 9.11 6.32 -14.12
N PRO A 11 10.13 6.05 -13.27
CA PRO A 11 10.95 7.12 -12.73
C PRO A 11 11.83 7.74 -13.82
N ASP A 12 11.94 9.07 -13.83
CA ASP A 12 12.78 9.80 -14.80
C ASP A 12 14.27 9.58 -14.55
N ARG A 13 14.67 9.39 -13.29
CA ARG A 13 16.07 9.15 -12.88
C ARG A 13 16.09 8.24 -11.66
N GLY A 14 17.27 7.71 -11.36
CA GLY A 14 17.51 6.88 -10.19
C GLY A 14 17.41 5.39 -10.49
N GLU A 15 17.54 4.61 -9.43
CA GLU A 15 17.52 3.15 -9.43
C GLU A 15 16.45 2.66 -8.44
N VAL A 16 15.70 1.64 -8.82
CA VAL A 16 14.81 0.93 -7.90
C VAL A 16 15.36 -0.46 -7.68
N ARG A 17 15.55 -0.82 -6.40
CA ARG A 17 16.03 -2.13 -5.98
C ARG A 17 15.00 -2.80 -5.09
N VAL A 18 14.60 -4.01 -5.47
CA VAL A 18 13.61 -4.80 -4.72
C VAL A 18 14.20 -6.15 -4.36
N ALA A 19 14.22 -6.50 -3.08
CA ALA A 19 14.83 -7.74 -2.58
C ALA A 19 16.27 -7.96 -3.10
N GLY A 20 17.08 -6.89 -3.15
CA GLY A 20 18.46 -6.91 -3.64
C GLY A 20 18.60 -6.88 -5.16
N GLU A 21 17.52 -7.07 -5.93
CA GLU A 21 17.54 -7.05 -7.38
C GLU A 21 17.30 -5.62 -7.92
N VAL A 22 18.23 -5.13 -8.75
CA VAL A 22 18.08 -3.85 -9.45
C VAL A 22 17.11 -4.03 -10.62
N VAL A 23 16.10 -3.18 -10.69
CA VAL A 23 15.16 -3.19 -11.82
C VAL A 23 15.77 -2.46 -13.00
N GLN A 24 15.92 -3.18 -14.11
CA GLN A 24 16.52 -2.63 -15.33
C GLN A 24 15.57 -1.68 -16.03
N ILE A 25 16.03 -0.44 -16.22
CA ILE A 25 15.35 0.60 -16.99
C ILE A 25 16.19 0.88 -18.23
N LYS A 26 15.55 0.84 -19.41
CA LYS A 26 16.20 1.17 -20.70
C LYS A 26 15.76 2.55 -21.15
N GLU A 27 16.70 3.32 -21.65
CA GLU A 27 16.41 4.59 -22.28
C GLU A 27 16.23 4.38 -23.79
N LYS A 28 15.09 4.81 -24.34
CA LYS A 28 14.79 4.81 -25.76
C LYS A 28 15.14 6.14 -26.41
N ARG A 29 15.11 6.17 -27.76
CA ARG A 29 15.24 7.42 -28.52
C ARG A 29 14.28 8.47 -27.99
N HIS A 30 14.73 9.71 -27.89
CA HIS A 30 14.02 10.87 -27.34
C HIS A 30 13.85 10.87 -25.79
N GLY A 31 14.74 10.20 -25.06
CA GLY A 31 14.76 10.24 -23.60
C GLY A 31 13.61 9.48 -22.89
N ARG A 32 12.78 8.74 -23.64
CA ARG A 32 11.69 7.96 -23.06
C ARG A 32 12.26 6.71 -22.35
N ARG A 33 11.88 6.54 -21.09
CA ARG A 33 12.31 5.38 -20.29
C ARG A 33 11.25 4.28 -20.30
N GLU A 34 11.71 3.04 -20.38
CA GLU A 34 10.86 1.86 -20.33
C GLU A 34 11.53 0.77 -19.49
N ALA A 35 10.71 -0.12 -18.97
CA ALA A 35 11.21 -1.31 -18.30
C ALA A 35 12.07 -2.16 -19.26
N GLY A 36 13.24 -2.56 -18.80
CA GLY A 36 14.14 -3.43 -19.59
C GLY A 36 13.55 -4.80 -19.85
N SER A 37 12.66 -5.28 -18.97
CA SER A 37 11.98 -6.55 -19.07
C SER A 37 10.59 -6.49 -18.43
N LEU A 38 9.54 -6.77 -19.21
CA LEU A 38 8.16 -6.87 -18.69
C LEU A 38 8.02 -8.00 -17.65
N ARG A 39 8.75 -9.12 -17.83
CA ARG A 39 8.77 -10.21 -16.86
C ARG A 39 9.34 -9.77 -15.52
N GLN A 40 10.39 -8.94 -15.52
CA GLN A 40 10.96 -8.39 -14.29
C GLN A 40 9.95 -7.48 -13.58
N ILE A 41 9.27 -6.60 -14.31
CA ILE A 41 8.24 -5.73 -13.74
C ILE A 41 7.08 -6.54 -13.15
N GLN A 42 6.61 -7.57 -13.84
CA GLN A 42 5.55 -8.44 -13.31
C GLN A 42 5.98 -9.12 -12.00
N ARG A 43 7.23 -9.63 -11.94
CA ARG A 43 7.80 -10.21 -10.72
C ARG A 43 7.94 -9.18 -9.60
N VAL A 44 8.37 -7.96 -9.89
CA VAL A 44 8.43 -6.87 -8.90
C VAL A 44 7.04 -6.54 -8.39
N ARG A 45 6.04 -6.40 -9.26
CA ARG A 45 4.66 -6.11 -8.87
C ARG A 45 4.01 -7.21 -8.05
N SER A 46 4.38 -8.48 -8.25
CA SER A 46 3.90 -9.56 -7.39
C SER A 46 4.50 -9.51 -5.98
N LYS A 47 5.71 -8.92 -5.83
CA LYS A 47 6.40 -8.75 -4.56
C LYS A 47 6.02 -7.45 -3.83
N LEU A 48 5.57 -6.44 -4.57
CA LEU A 48 5.19 -5.13 -4.04
C LEU A 48 3.70 -4.88 -4.32
N SER A 49 2.85 -5.37 -3.45
CA SER A 49 1.41 -5.15 -3.58
C SER A 49 1.02 -3.73 -3.17
N MET A 50 0.12 -3.12 -3.94
CA MET A 50 -0.31 -1.74 -3.72
C MET A 50 -1.78 -1.67 -3.32
N VAL A 51 -2.04 -0.90 -2.27
CA VAL A 51 -3.36 -0.52 -1.79
C VAL A 51 -3.58 0.95 -2.12
N PHE A 52 -4.64 1.25 -2.87
CA PHE A 52 -4.95 2.58 -3.38
C PHE A 52 -5.98 3.30 -2.53
N GLN A 53 -6.02 4.61 -2.63
CA GLN A 53 -7.04 5.47 -2.03
C GLN A 53 -8.47 5.08 -2.46
N ASN A 54 -8.68 4.77 -3.74
CA ASN A 54 -10.00 4.45 -4.32
C ASN A 54 -10.33 2.95 -4.32
N PHE A 55 -9.72 2.14 -3.43
CA PHE A 55 -9.94 0.69 -3.25
C PHE A 55 -9.60 -0.15 -4.50
N ASN A 56 -9.96 0.29 -5.70
CA ASN A 56 -9.73 -0.36 -7.00
C ASN A 56 -10.17 -1.84 -7.05
N LEU A 57 -11.30 -2.16 -6.40
CA LEU A 57 -11.88 -3.50 -6.47
C LEU A 57 -12.55 -3.73 -7.84
N TRP A 58 -12.49 -4.95 -8.33
CA TRP A 58 -13.21 -5.37 -9.53
C TRP A 58 -14.70 -5.46 -9.22
N GLN A 59 -15.49 -4.52 -9.72
CA GLN A 59 -16.90 -4.35 -9.39
C GLN A 59 -17.79 -5.51 -9.85
N HIS A 60 -17.37 -6.25 -10.88
CA HIS A 60 -18.05 -7.43 -11.45
C HIS A 60 -17.67 -8.75 -10.77
N MET A 61 -16.81 -8.71 -9.77
CA MET A 61 -16.35 -9.86 -9.00
C MET A 61 -16.80 -9.77 -7.55
N SER A 62 -17.15 -10.90 -6.94
CA SER A 62 -17.42 -10.95 -5.50
C SER A 62 -16.15 -10.67 -4.68
N VAL A 63 -16.30 -10.45 -3.38
CA VAL A 63 -15.19 -10.28 -2.44
C VAL A 63 -14.20 -11.45 -2.53
N MET A 64 -14.70 -12.69 -2.47
CA MET A 64 -13.85 -13.88 -2.61
C MET A 64 -13.12 -13.90 -3.95
N GLN A 65 -13.81 -13.61 -5.05
CA GLN A 65 -13.20 -13.57 -6.38
C GLN A 65 -12.11 -12.49 -6.48
N ASN A 66 -12.33 -11.32 -5.89
CA ASN A 66 -11.31 -10.26 -5.82
C ASN A 66 -10.01 -10.73 -5.14
N LEU A 67 -10.09 -11.58 -4.13
CA LEU A 67 -8.91 -12.07 -3.42
C LEU A 67 -8.18 -13.19 -4.17
N ILE A 68 -8.91 -14.11 -4.82
CA ILE A 68 -8.29 -15.29 -5.43
C ILE A 68 -7.80 -15.09 -6.86
N GLU A 69 -8.28 -14.07 -7.58
CA GLU A 69 -7.98 -13.88 -9.01
C GLU A 69 -6.47 -13.73 -9.25
N ALA A 70 -5.82 -12.80 -8.58
CA ALA A 70 -4.39 -12.58 -8.79
C ALA A 70 -3.51 -13.76 -8.33
N PRO A 71 -3.69 -14.37 -7.15
CA PRO A 71 -2.96 -15.60 -6.77
C PRO A 71 -3.11 -16.73 -7.79
N THR A 72 -4.30 -16.96 -8.33
CA THR A 72 -4.53 -18.05 -9.30
C THR A 72 -3.95 -17.72 -10.67
N GLN A 73 -4.14 -16.50 -11.17
CA GLN A 73 -3.72 -16.12 -12.50
C GLN A 73 -2.23 -15.80 -12.61
N VAL A 74 -1.67 -15.12 -11.60
CA VAL A 74 -0.28 -14.64 -11.63
C VAL A 74 0.67 -15.64 -10.99
N LEU A 75 0.37 -16.09 -9.75
CA LEU A 75 1.22 -17.00 -8.99
C LEU A 75 0.97 -18.48 -9.31
N LYS A 76 -0.11 -18.77 -10.07
CA LYS A 76 -0.53 -20.13 -10.43
C LYS A 76 -0.85 -21.03 -9.22
N VAL A 77 -1.27 -20.41 -8.11
CA VAL A 77 -1.75 -21.13 -6.92
C VAL A 77 -3.01 -21.92 -7.29
N PRO A 78 -3.14 -23.19 -6.90
CA PRO A 78 -4.36 -23.95 -7.11
C PRO A 78 -5.58 -23.25 -6.50
N LYS A 79 -6.71 -23.26 -7.21
CA LYS A 79 -7.92 -22.50 -6.81
C LYS A 79 -8.39 -22.87 -5.39
N ALA A 80 -8.35 -24.15 -5.03
CA ALA A 80 -8.77 -24.59 -3.69
C ALA A 80 -7.88 -23.96 -2.60
N GLU A 81 -6.58 -23.96 -2.79
CA GLU A 81 -5.61 -23.35 -1.87
C GLU A 81 -5.77 -21.82 -1.81
N ALA A 82 -5.96 -21.16 -2.97
CA ALA A 82 -6.22 -19.73 -3.02
C ALA A 82 -7.51 -19.35 -2.26
N MET A 83 -8.56 -20.17 -2.35
CA MET A 83 -9.82 -19.98 -1.60
C MET A 83 -9.62 -20.14 -0.10
N GLU A 84 -8.84 -21.13 0.35
CA GLU A 84 -8.53 -21.34 1.76
C GLU A 84 -7.75 -20.15 2.35
N ARG A 85 -6.69 -19.70 1.65
CA ARG A 85 -5.91 -18.52 2.03
C ARG A 85 -6.78 -17.25 2.07
N ALA A 86 -7.63 -17.06 1.05
CA ALA A 86 -8.54 -15.92 0.99
C ALA A 86 -9.57 -15.94 2.14
N ALA A 87 -10.10 -17.12 2.50
CA ALA A 87 -11.00 -17.27 3.63
C ALA A 87 -10.32 -16.84 4.95
N ALA A 88 -9.09 -17.29 5.20
CA ALA A 88 -8.31 -16.88 6.38
C ALA A 88 -8.08 -15.36 6.42
N LEU A 89 -7.75 -14.74 5.27
CA LEU A 89 -7.59 -13.29 5.18
C LEU A 89 -8.91 -12.54 5.41
N LEU A 90 -10.03 -13.06 4.90
CA LEU A 90 -11.35 -12.47 5.14
C LEU A 90 -11.77 -12.57 6.60
N HIS A 91 -11.42 -13.64 7.30
CA HIS A 91 -11.60 -13.73 8.76
C HIS A 91 -10.76 -12.67 9.47
N LYS A 92 -9.48 -12.52 9.10
CA LYS A 92 -8.58 -11.51 9.66
C LYS A 92 -9.13 -10.08 9.53
N VAL A 93 -9.69 -9.73 8.37
CA VAL A 93 -10.26 -8.38 8.17
C VAL A 93 -11.73 -8.25 8.59
N GLY A 94 -12.32 -9.30 9.20
CA GLY A 94 -13.69 -9.31 9.71
C GLY A 94 -14.78 -9.29 8.63
N LEU A 95 -14.52 -9.85 7.45
CA LEU A 95 -15.44 -9.80 6.30
C LEU A 95 -15.75 -11.17 5.68
N TYR A 96 -15.48 -12.27 6.40
CA TYR A 96 -15.73 -13.62 5.88
C TYR A 96 -17.20 -13.84 5.50
N GLU A 97 -18.15 -13.37 6.31
CA GLU A 97 -19.59 -13.50 6.06
C GLU A 97 -20.06 -12.68 4.84
N ARG A 98 -19.20 -11.80 4.32
CA ARG A 98 -19.46 -10.99 3.12
C ARG A 98 -18.68 -11.47 1.89
N ARG A 99 -18.09 -12.66 1.92
CA ARG A 99 -17.26 -13.22 0.85
C ARG A 99 -17.93 -13.31 -0.52
N ASP A 100 -19.26 -13.47 -0.52
CA ASP A 100 -20.08 -13.59 -1.73
C ASP A 100 -20.69 -12.25 -2.17
N TYR A 101 -20.49 -11.16 -1.39
CA TYR A 101 -20.94 -9.81 -1.71
C TYR A 101 -20.09 -9.20 -2.81
N TYR A 102 -20.68 -8.26 -3.53
CA TYR A 102 -19.99 -7.42 -4.52
C TYR A 102 -19.55 -6.10 -3.88
N PRO A 103 -18.51 -5.40 -4.44
CA PRO A 103 -18.01 -4.17 -3.86
C PRO A 103 -19.06 -3.09 -3.60
N ASN A 104 -20.04 -2.93 -4.48
CA ASN A 104 -21.13 -1.96 -4.33
C ASN A 104 -22.10 -2.24 -3.15
N GLN A 105 -22.00 -3.42 -2.54
CA GLN A 105 -22.78 -3.80 -1.36
C GLN A 105 -22.01 -3.56 -0.04
N LEU A 106 -20.81 -2.99 -0.13
CA LEU A 106 -19.92 -2.77 1.00
C LEU A 106 -19.75 -1.28 1.30
N SER A 107 -19.59 -0.91 2.57
CA SER A 107 -19.17 0.44 2.95
C SER A 107 -17.74 0.72 2.48
N GLY A 108 -17.34 2.00 2.41
CA GLY A 108 -15.98 2.40 2.03
C GLY A 108 -14.90 1.72 2.86
N GLY A 109 -15.04 1.69 4.19
CA GLY A 109 -14.10 1.02 5.09
C GLY A 109 -14.06 -0.51 4.88
N GLN A 110 -15.21 -1.13 4.54
CA GLN A 110 -15.24 -2.56 4.17
C GLN A 110 -14.52 -2.80 2.85
N GLN A 111 -14.74 -1.95 1.83
CA GLN A 111 -14.04 -2.05 0.55
C GLN A 111 -12.53 -1.89 0.72
N GLN A 112 -12.08 -0.96 1.58
CA GLN A 112 -10.66 -0.78 1.86
C GLN A 112 -10.06 -2.00 2.56
N ARG A 113 -10.76 -2.58 3.54
CA ARG A 113 -10.30 -3.83 4.18
C ARG A 113 -10.24 -5.00 3.20
N VAL A 114 -11.16 -5.10 2.24
CA VAL A 114 -11.07 -6.08 1.14
C VAL A 114 -9.87 -5.79 0.24
N ALA A 115 -9.58 -4.52 -0.09
CA ALA A 115 -8.41 -4.15 -0.88
C ALA A 115 -7.09 -4.52 -0.19
N ILE A 116 -7.00 -4.33 1.13
CA ILE A 116 -5.86 -4.77 1.95
C ILE A 116 -5.74 -6.31 1.93
N ALA A 117 -6.85 -7.03 2.16
CA ALA A 117 -6.87 -8.49 2.12
C ALA A 117 -6.45 -9.04 0.74
N ARG A 118 -6.90 -8.40 -0.36
CA ARG A 118 -6.48 -8.74 -1.73
C ARG A 118 -4.98 -8.54 -1.94
N ALA A 119 -4.41 -7.44 -1.41
CA ALA A 119 -2.98 -7.20 -1.48
C ALA A 119 -2.18 -8.27 -0.71
N LEU A 120 -2.66 -8.66 0.47
CA LEU A 120 -2.07 -9.72 1.30
C LEU A 120 -2.15 -11.10 0.66
N ALA A 121 -3.20 -11.38 -0.13
CA ALA A 121 -3.39 -12.66 -0.80
C ALA A 121 -2.27 -13.00 -1.80
N MET A 122 -1.53 -12.00 -2.27
CA MET A 122 -0.34 -12.16 -3.11
C MET A 122 0.93 -12.55 -2.32
N GLU A 123 0.87 -12.62 -0.98
CA GLU A 123 2.03 -12.86 -0.10
C GLU A 123 3.24 -11.96 -0.43
N PRO A 124 3.05 -10.64 -0.52
CA PRO A 124 4.10 -9.74 -0.98
C PRO A 124 5.23 -9.57 0.05
N ASP A 125 6.42 -9.24 -0.46
CA ASP A 125 7.58 -8.87 0.38
C ASP A 125 7.35 -7.51 1.08
N ALA A 126 6.58 -6.59 0.44
CA ALA A 126 6.17 -5.32 1.03
C ALA A 126 4.82 -4.85 0.50
N LEU A 127 4.10 -4.09 1.33
CA LEU A 127 2.83 -3.44 1.02
C LEU A 127 3.07 -1.93 0.82
N LEU A 128 2.54 -1.40 -0.26
CA LEU A 128 2.57 0.03 -0.57
C LEU A 128 1.17 0.61 -0.38
N PHE A 129 1.01 1.61 0.49
CA PHE A 129 -0.26 2.26 0.77
C PHE A 129 -0.25 3.70 0.26
N ASP A 130 -1.13 4.01 -0.68
CA ASP A 130 -1.29 5.36 -1.27
C ASP A 130 -2.55 6.00 -0.67
N GLU A 131 -2.37 6.74 0.43
CA GLU A 131 -3.44 7.42 1.19
C GLU A 131 -4.65 6.52 1.50
N PRO A 132 -4.48 5.42 2.23
CA PRO A 132 -5.50 4.38 2.36
C PRO A 132 -6.79 4.81 3.08
N THR A 133 -6.80 5.96 3.74
CA THR A 133 -7.95 6.47 4.51
C THR A 133 -8.62 7.70 3.90
N SER A 134 -7.99 8.35 2.90
CA SER A 134 -8.43 9.65 2.38
C SER A 134 -9.81 9.65 1.69
N ALA A 135 -10.28 8.49 1.23
CA ALA A 135 -11.59 8.33 0.61
C ALA A 135 -12.66 7.78 1.56
N LEU A 136 -12.37 7.74 2.87
CA LEU A 136 -13.25 7.19 3.89
C LEU A 136 -13.93 8.29 4.70
N ASP A 137 -15.17 8.00 5.14
CA ASP A 137 -15.82 8.79 6.18
C ASP A 137 -15.00 8.69 7.49
N PRO A 138 -14.90 9.77 8.29
CA PRO A 138 -14.06 9.80 9.50
C PRO A 138 -14.32 8.65 10.48
N GLU A 139 -15.59 8.22 10.61
CA GLU A 139 -15.98 7.12 11.49
C GLU A 139 -15.43 5.74 11.05
N LEU A 140 -15.05 5.60 9.76
CA LEU A 140 -14.52 4.35 9.19
C LEU A 140 -13.01 4.28 9.17
N VAL A 141 -12.32 5.41 9.37
CA VAL A 141 -10.86 5.53 9.35
C VAL A 141 -10.21 4.64 10.42
N GLY A 142 -10.76 4.67 11.64
CA GLY A 142 -10.18 3.95 12.79
C GLY A 142 -10.04 2.44 12.58
N ASP A 143 -11.00 1.81 11.92
CA ASP A 143 -10.95 0.36 11.65
C ASP A 143 -9.84 -0.01 10.66
N VAL A 144 -9.62 0.82 9.64
CA VAL A 144 -8.55 0.61 8.65
C VAL A 144 -7.18 0.84 9.26
N LEU A 145 -7.01 1.90 10.06
CA LEU A 145 -5.75 2.18 10.74
C LEU A 145 -5.39 1.08 11.75
N ARG A 146 -6.37 0.55 12.49
CA ARG A 146 -6.17 -0.58 13.42
C ARG A 146 -5.68 -1.81 12.69
N LEU A 147 -6.29 -2.17 11.56
CA LEU A 147 -5.82 -3.28 10.73
C LEU A 147 -4.36 -3.05 10.28
N MET A 148 -4.00 -1.83 9.87
CA MET A 148 -2.63 -1.52 9.47
C MET A 148 -1.65 -1.58 10.64
N GLN A 149 -2.06 -1.19 11.87
CA GLN A 149 -1.26 -1.36 13.09
C GLN A 149 -1.00 -2.85 13.39
N GLU A 150 -2.01 -3.71 13.24
CA GLU A 150 -1.87 -5.16 13.38
C GLU A 150 -0.85 -5.72 12.37
N LEU A 151 -0.91 -5.29 11.11
CA LEU A 151 0.06 -5.70 10.08
C LEU A 151 1.48 -5.26 10.40
N ALA A 152 1.65 -4.06 10.95
CA ALA A 152 2.95 -3.57 11.43
C ALA A 152 3.48 -4.41 12.59
N ALA A 153 2.62 -4.72 13.57
CA ALA A 153 2.97 -5.56 14.72
C ALA A 153 3.35 -6.99 14.31
N GLU A 154 2.82 -7.51 13.20
CA GLU A 154 3.22 -8.79 12.59
C GLU A 154 4.59 -8.71 11.87
N GLY A 155 5.24 -7.55 11.84
CA GLY A 155 6.52 -7.36 11.17
C GLY A 155 6.41 -7.23 9.64
N ARG A 156 5.24 -6.90 9.09
CA ARG A 156 5.09 -6.65 7.66
C ARG A 156 5.83 -5.39 7.24
N THR A 157 6.61 -5.48 6.18
CA THR A 157 7.23 -4.31 5.56
C THR A 157 6.16 -3.48 4.86
N MET A 158 6.06 -2.21 5.22
CA MET A 158 5.08 -1.29 4.66
C MET A 158 5.73 0.04 4.29
N VAL A 159 5.34 0.61 3.14
CA VAL A 159 5.61 2.01 2.78
C VAL A 159 4.26 2.70 2.67
N VAL A 160 4.02 3.70 3.51
CA VAL A 160 2.71 4.34 3.65
C VAL A 160 2.81 5.83 3.35
N VAL A 161 2.03 6.31 2.40
CA VAL A 161 1.74 7.73 2.22
C VAL A 161 0.45 8.03 2.95
N THR A 162 0.49 8.93 3.91
CA THR A 162 -0.65 9.24 4.77
C THR A 162 -0.61 10.65 5.33
N HIS A 163 -1.75 11.19 5.66
CA HIS A 163 -1.94 12.41 6.45
C HIS A 163 -2.39 12.11 7.91
N GLU A 164 -2.50 10.83 8.27
CA GLU A 164 -2.82 10.39 9.62
C GLU A 164 -1.57 10.45 10.52
N MET A 165 -1.28 11.63 11.05
CA MET A 165 -0.02 11.88 11.77
C MET A 165 0.09 11.07 13.06
N GLY A 166 -1.04 10.81 13.75
CA GLY A 166 -1.08 9.94 14.93
C GLY A 166 -0.62 8.52 14.60
N PHE A 167 -1.16 7.94 13.54
CA PHE A 167 -0.77 6.62 13.03
C PHE A 167 0.70 6.59 12.60
N ALA A 168 1.13 7.57 11.79
CA ALA A 168 2.52 7.64 11.31
C ALA A 168 3.51 7.70 12.49
N ARG A 169 3.23 8.49 13.53
CA ARG A 169 4.06 8.59 14.73
C ARG A 169 4.18 7.27 15.51
N GLU A 170 3.06 6.55 15.63
CA GLU A 170 2.98 5.34 16.46
C GLU A 170 3.61 4.12 15.78
N VAL A 171 3.44 3.97 14.47
CA VAL A 171 3.68 2.72 13.77
C VAL A 171 4.98 2.74 12.95
N SER A 172 5.42 3.92 12.50
CA SER A 172 6.57 3.98 11.59
C SER A 172 7.90 3.77 12.34
N THR A 173 8.83 3.10 11.67
CA THR A 173 10.23 3.00 12.10
C THR A 173 11.11 4.07 11.47
N HIS A 174 10.65 4.64 10.36
CA HIS A 174 11.30 5.73 9.63
C HIS A 174 10.23 6.61 8.97
N VAL A 175 10.41 7.92 9.02
CA VAL A 175 9.50 8.91 8.43
C VAL A 175 10.28 9.78 7.46
N MET A 176 9.67 10.09 6.32
CA MET A 176 10.22 10.99 5.31
C MET A 176 9.18 12.06 5.00
N PHE A 177 9.53 13.32 5.23
CA PHE A 177 8.69 14.45 4.89
C PHE A 177 9.09 15.01 3.53
N LEU A 178 8.14 14.96 2.58
CA LEU A 178 8.35 15.41 1.21
C LEU A 178 7.72 16.81 1.01
N HIS A 179 8.51 17.72 0.45
CA HIS A 179 8.02 19.05 0.09
C HIS A 179 8.56 19.46 -1.29
N GLN A 180 7.70 19.94 -2.17
CA GLN A 180 8.05 20.36 -3.55
C GLN A 180 8.90 19.33 -4.32
N GLY A 181 8.61 18.03 -4.14
CA GLY A 181 9.32 16.95 -4.81
C GLY A 181 10.69 16.60 -4.22
N GLN A 182 11.08 17.21 -3.11
CA GLN A 182 12.33 16.95 -2.39
C GLN A 182 12.06 16.40 -1.00
N ILE A 183 13.04 15.67 -0.45
CA ILE A 183 13.04 15.26 0.96
C ILE A 183 13.46 16.49 1.77
N GLU A 184 12.51 17.06 2.51
CA GLU A 184 12.75 18.20 3.42
C GLU A 184 13.45 17.72 4.69
N GLU A 185 12.96 16.61 5.27
CA GLU A 185 13.56 15.97 6.44
C GLU A 185 13.18 14.50 6.48
N GLU A 186 14.07 13.67 6.99
CA GLU A 186 13.81 12.24 7.23
C GLU A 186 14.51 11.75 8.50
N GLY A 187 13.99 10.66 9.06
CA GLY A 187 14.57 10.04 10.24
C GLY A 187 13.58 9.24 11.06
N ARG A 188 13.94 8.96 12.31
CA ARG A 188 13.05 8.28 13.26
C ARG A 188 11.84 9.16 13.60
N PRO A 189 10.67 8.56 13.90
CA PRO A 189 9.47 9.32 14.26
C PRO A 189 9.71 10.31 15.40
N GLU A 190 10.43 9.91 16.44
CA GLU A 190 10.69 10.77 17.61
C GLU A 190 11.39 12.06 17.21
N LYS A 191 12.36 11.98 16.26
CA LYS A 191 13.05 13.17 15.76
C LYS A 191 12.08 14.09 15.01
N LEU A 192 11.36 13.56 14.00
CA LEU A 192 10.52 14.38 13.16
C LEU A 192 9.32 14.98 13.91
N PHE A 193 8.66 14.20 14.76
CA PHE A 193 7.45 14.63 15.43
C PHE A 193 7.69 15.55 16.63
N PHE A 194 8.83 15.46 17.30
CA PHE A 194 9.10 16.23 18.53
C PHE A 194 10.33 17.14 18.45
N HIS A 195 11.28 16.85 17.56
CA HIS A 195 12.59 17.52 17.51
C HIS A 195 13.02 17.85 16.08
N SER A 196 12.04 18.14 15.21
CA SER A 196 12.33 18.50 13.80
C SER A 196 13.20 19.76 13.71
N ASP A 197 14.23 19.69 12.87
CA ASP A 197 15.11 20.83 12.55
C ASP A 197 14.41 21.78 11.55
N SER A 198 13.49 21.27 10.70
CA SER A 198 12.75 22.06 9.73
C SER A 198 11.59 22.82 10.37
N GLU A 199 11.57 24.14 10.19
CA GLU A 199 10.44 24.97 10.61
C GLU A 199 9.16 24.59 9.88
N ARG A 200 9.26 24.20 8.62
CA ARG A 200 8.14 23.76 7.79
C ARG A 200 7.51 22.47 8.32
N VAL A 201 8.31 21.49 8.70
CA VAL A 201 7.82 20.25 9.32
C VAL A 201 7.10 20.57 10.62
N ARG A 202 7.68 21.41 11.49
CA ARG A 202 7.04 21.84 12.75
C ARG A 202 5.70 22.53 12.51
N GLN A 203 5.61 23.45 11.54
CA GLN A 203 4.35 24.12 11.18
C GLN A 203 3.30 23.14 10.67
N PHE A 204 3.68 22.22 9.78
CA PHE A 204 2.79 21.20 9.25
C PHE A 204 2.24 20.31 10.38
N LEU A 205 3.10 19.79 11.24
CA LEU A 205 2.70 18.94 12.36
C LEU A 205 1.81 19.67 13.37
N SER A 206 2.11 20.95 13.67
CA SER A 206 1.29 21.75 14.58
C SER A 206 -0.13 21.97 14.09
N ASN A 207 -0.32 22.00 12.78
CA ASN A 207 -1.65 22.14 12.16
C ASN A 207 -2.39 20.79 12.10
N SER A 208 -1.68 19.71 11.80
CA SER A 208 -2.26 18.38 11.61
C SER A 208 -2.57 17.64 12.92
N LEU A 209 -1.94 18.02 14.05
CA LEU A 209 -2.17 17.40 15.36
C LEU A 209 -3.21 18.16 16.22
N LYS A 210 -3.73 19.28 15.72
CA LYS A 210 -4.76 20.08 16.41
C LYS A 210 -6.20 19.78 15.96
N GLY A 211 -6.38 19.01 14.90
CA GLY A 211 -7.66 18.50 14.42
C GLY A 211 -7.89 17.09 14.93
#